data_ae0abd840d38d6328107de77aa752495
#
_entry.id   ae0abd840d38d6328107de77aa752495
#
_cell.length_a   1.000
_cell.length_b   1.000
_cell.length_c   1.000
_cell.angle_alpha   90.00
_cell.angle_beta   90.00
_cell.angle_gamma   90.00
#
_symmetry.space_group_name_H-M   'P 1'
#
loop_
_entity.id
_entity.type
_entity.pdbx_description
1 polymer ?
#
loop_
_entity_poly.entity_id
_entity_poly.type
_entity_poly.pdbx_seq_one_letter_code
_entity_poly.pdbx_strand_id
1 'polypeptide(L)'
;VLKVTPRVHVSKIELLDVEAPGDFKWHGGQLAPNGFIYGVPCYASQVLRIDPRTDTVSYFGDLGHNKAKWYGGILGPDGNMYCMPFAATRVLRVVTAEDRCELIGPELDGGGAHGGYKYHGGLLGPDNCVYGFPMNAKTVLRVNCITGDVCELPLPEDEPFNGGKYKWGGGCVANGCVYGVPSDSCRVLKIDCRRGTVSLFGRLPAQKNKFQGGVLGGDGGIWCVPCDAAYACRIDPVTDDVAIVGTLPSQHDKYQGGYADA
;
A
#
# COMPACT_ATOMS: atom_id res chain seq x y z
N VAL A 1 -3.98 2.07 -20.66
CA VAL A 1 -4.85 2.38 -19.50
C VAL A 1 -6.30 2.09 -19.87
N LEU A 2 -7.03 1.41 -19.00
CA LEU A 2 -8.45 1.17 -19.16
C LEU A 2 -9.24 2.33 -18.54
N LYS A 3 -10.07 2.98 -19.34
CA LYS A 3 -11.03 3.98 -18.88
C LYS A 3 -12.42 3.37 -18.86
N VAL A 4 -13.09 3.45 -17.73
CA VAL A 4 -14.49 3.05 -17.57
C VAL A 4 -15.31 4.29 -17.28
N THR A 5 -16.33 4.55 -18.12
CA THR A 5 -17.32 5.61 -17.90
C THR A 5 -18.62 4.94 -17.49
N PRO A 6 -18.94 4.88 -16.18
CA PRO A 6 -20.17 4.26 -15.72
C PRO A 6 -21.39 5.10 -16.15
N ARG A 7 -22.45 4.43 -16.60
CA ARG A 7 -23.76 5.02 -16.92
C ARG A 7 -24.85 4.12 -16.36
N VAL A 8 -26.03 4.67 -16.14
CA VAL A 8 -27.17 3.95 -15.54
C VAL A 8 -27.56 2.68 -16.32
N HIS A 9 -27.41 2.69 -17.65
CA HIS A 9 -27.84 1.56 -18.49
C HIS A 9 -26.72 0.90 -19.30
N VAL A 10 -25.66 1.63 -19.62
CA VAL A 10 -24.52 1.13 -20.41
C VAL A 10 -23.24 1.82 -19.96
N SER A 11 -22.24 1.04 -19.57
CA SER A 11 -20.89 1.55 -19.31
C SER A 11 -20.09 1.57 -20.60
N LYS A 12 -19.38 2.67 -20.85
CA LYS A 12 -18.42 2.76 -21.94
C LYS A 12 -17.05 2.35 -21.43
N ILE A 13 -16.39 1.46 -22.15
CA ILE A 13 -15.01 1.02 -21.86
C ILE A 13 -14.12 1.44 -23.04
N GLU A 14 -13.05 2.13 -22.72
CA GLU A 14 -12.08 2.63 -23.71
C GLU A 14 -10.66 2.30 -23.25
N LEU A 15 -9.80 2.00 -24.21
CA LEU A 15 -8.37 1.89 -23.97
C LEU A 15 -7.72 3.23 -24.30
N LEU A 16 -7.14 3.88 -23.31
CA LEU A 16 -6.25 5.01 -23.55
C LEU A 16 -4.92 4.48 -24.07
N ASP A 17 -4.43 5.08 -25.12
CA ASP A 17 -3.16 4.69 -25.70
C ASP A 17 -1.99 4.99 -24.75
N VAL A 18 -1.14 4.00 -24.51
CA VAL A 18 -0.01 4.07 -23.60
C VAL A 18 1.19 3.50 -24.30
N GLU A 19 1.98 4.38 -24.92
CA GLU A 19 3.23 4.03 -25.56
C GLU A 19 4.32 3.67 -24.53
N ALA A 20 4.22 2.50 -23.96
CA ALA A 20 5.24 2.00 -23.04
C ALA A 20 5.31 0.47 -23.13
N PRO A 21 6.35 -0.09 -23.76
CA PRO A 21 6.53 -1.54 -23.85
C PRO A 21 6.88 -2.17 -22.48
N GLY A 22 6.59 -3.45 -22.32
CA GLY A 22 6.95 -4.25 -21.14
C GLY A 22 5.81 -4.43 -20.13
N ASP A 23 6.08 -5.29 -19.13
CA ASP A 23 5.13 -5.71 -18.11
C ASP A 23 5.34 -4.95 -16.80
N PHE A 24 4.34 -5.01 -15.90
CA PHE A 24 4.39 -4.44 -14.53
C PHE A 24 4.91 -3.01 -14.46
N LYS A 25 4.62 -2.19 -15.47
CA LYS A 25 5.16 -0.83 -15.62
C LYS A 25 4.83 0.06 -14.43
N TRP A 26 3.57 0.14 -14.09
CA TRP A 26 3.06 0.94 -12.96
C TRP A 26 2.24 0.07 -12.02
N HIS A 27 2.35 0.34 -10.73
CA HIS A 27 1.60 -0.38 -9.71
C HIS A 27 0.97 0.58 -8.70
N GLY A 28 -0.35 0.71 -8.79
CA GLY A 28 -1.13 1.70 -8.05
C GLY A 28 -1.07 3.09 -8.67
N GLY A 29 -1.96 3.94 -8.23
CA GLY A 29 -2.06 5.32 -8.68
C GLY A 29 -2.99 6.14 -7.80
N GLN A 30 -2.89 7.47 -7.91
CA GLN A 30 -3.66 8.41 -7.11
C GLN A 30 -4.19 9.54 -8.00
N LEU A 31 -5.42 9.97 -7.73
CA LEU A 31 -5.96 11.22 -8.23
C LEU A 31 -5.47 12.35 -7.30
N ALA A 32 -4.65 13.24 -7.84
CA ALA A 32 -4.12 14.36 -7.07
C ALA A 32 -5.07 15.58 -7.09
N PRO A 33 -4.89 16.56 -6.16
CA PRO A 33 -5.74 17.75 -6.08
C PRO A 33 -5.73 18.63 -7.34
N ASN A 34 -4.69 18.55 -8.17
CA ASN A 34 -4.60 19.24 -9.45
C ASN A 34 -5.48 18.59 -10.56
N GLY A 35 -6.18 17.50 -10.24
CA GLY A 35 -7.09 16.80 -11.13
C GLY A 35 -6.43 15.78 -12.07
N PHE A 36 -5.11 15.56 -11.97
CA PHE A 36 -4.42 14.51 -12.72
C PHE A 36 -4.32 13.22 -11.92
N ILE A 37 -4.27 12.09 -12.63
CA ILE A 37 -4.01 10.78 -12.04
C ILE A 37 -2.54 10.43 -12.28
N TYR A 38 -1.84 10.04 -11.20
CA TYR A 38 -0.43 9.66 -11.25
C TYR A 38 -0.26 8.17 -10.97
N GLY A 39 0.42 7.44 -11.87
CA GLY A 39 0.75 6.03 -11.71
C GLY A 39 2.16 5.81 -11.18
N VAL A 40 2.29 4.93 -10.20
CA VAL A 40 3.55 4.63 -9.50
C VAL A 40 4.47 3.79 -10.39
N PRO A 41 5.71 4.24 -10.69
CA PRO A 41 6.62 3.51 -11.58
C PRO A 41 7.22 2.29 -10.88
N CYS A 42 6.70 1.09 -11.20
CA CYS A 42 7.25 -0.17 -10.72
C CYS A 42 8.43 -0.62 -11.60
N TYR A 43 8.16 -0.98 -12.85
CA TYR A 43 9.20 -1.32 -13.84
C TYR A 43 9.45 -0.17 -14.82
N ALA A 44 8.48 0.73 -15.00
CA ALA A 44 8.63 1.90 -15.87
C ALA A 44 9.72 2.84 -15.36
N SER A 45 10.48 3.47 -16.25
CA SER A 45 11.49 4.47 -15.91
C SER A 45 10.92 5.85 -15.59
N GLN A 46 9.61 6.04 -15.76
CA GLN A 46 8.93 7.32 -15.61
C GLN A 46 7.61 7.16 -14.86
N VAL A 47 7.18 8.22 -14.19
CA VAL A 47 5.84 8.35 -13.62
C VAL A 47 4.84 8.51 -14.76
N LEU A 48 3.73 7.80 -14.69
CA LEU A 48 2.57 7.97 -15.57
C LEU A 48 1.72 9.13 -15.06
N ARG A 49 1.29 10.02 -15.96
CA ARG A 49 0.32 11.07 -15.67
C ARG A 49 -0.82 11.00 -16.68
N ILE A 50 -2.04 11.04 -16.19
CA ILE A 50 -3.26 11.01 -17.01
C ILE A 50 -4.07 12.27 -16.70
N ASP A 51 -4.47 12.99 -17.74
CA ASP A 51 -5.50 14.03 -17.64
C ASP A 51 -6.86 13.40 -17.94
N PRO A 52 -7.73 13.19 -16.94
CA PRO A 52 -9.03 12.56 -17.14
C PRO A 52 -10.05 13.47 -17.87
N ARG A 53 -9.74 14.75 -18.05
CA ARG A 53 -10.60 15.71 -18.79
C ARG A 53 -10.41 15.61 -20.30
N THR A 54 -9.19 15.31 -20.72
CA THR A 54 -8.79 15.25 -22.13
C THR A 54 -8.42 13.84 -22.59
N ASP A 55 -8.36 12.88 -21.66
CA ASP A 55 -7.89 11.51 -21.85
C ASP A 55 -6.44 11.42 -22.34
N THR A 56 -5.64 12.46 -22.09
CA THR A 56 -4.24 12.47 -22.48
C THR A 56 -3.36 11.77 -21.47
N VAL A 57 -2.39 11.01 -21.99
CA VAL A 57 -1.39 10.30 -21.20
C VAL A 57 -0.03 10.93 -21.47
N SER A 58 0.73 11.16 -20.42
CA SER A 58 2.09 11.70 -20.46
C SER A 58 2.98 11.03 -19.42
N TYR A 59 4.28 11.24 -19.55
CA TYR A 59 5.29 10.63 -18.70
C TYR A 59 6.32 11.68 -18.28
N PHE A 60 6.85 11.57 -17.07
CA PHE A 60 7.90 12.46 -16.60
C PHE A 60 8.82 11.77 -15.58
N GLY A 61 9.96 12.43 -15.32
CA GLY A 61 11.03 11.91 -14.48
C GLY A 61 11.94 10.94 -15.23
N ASP A 62 13.14 10.73 -14.70
CA ASP A 62 14.08 9.70 -15.11
C ASP A 62 14.48 8.90 -13.87
N LEU A 63 13.86 7.74 -13.69
CA LEU A 63 13.95 6.92 -12.50
C LEU A 63 14.72 5.60 -12.76
N GLY A 64 15.41 5.54 -13.89
CA GLY A 64 16.18 4.36 -14.30
C GLY A 64 15.33 3.16 -14.68
N HIS A 65 15.99 2.11 -15.15
CA HIS A 65 15.36 0.90 -15.69
C HIS A 65 15.35 -0.30 -14.74
N ASN A 66 15.68 -0.09 -13.47
CA ASN A 66 15.59 -1.15 -12.47
C ASN A 66 14.14 -1.63 -12.31
N LYS A 67 13.99 -2.93 -12.05
CA LYS A 67 12.68 -3.57 -11.85
C LYS A 67 12.20 -3.44 -10.42
N ALA A 68 10.88 -3.50 -10.26
CA ALA A 68 10.21 -3.53 -8.96
C ALA A 68 10.59 -2.38 -8.02
N LYS A 69 10.76 -1.16 -8.56
CA LYS A 69 11.28 -0.01 -7.80
C LYS A 69 10.34 0.41 -6.65
N TRP A 70 9.15 0.85 -6.97
CA TRP A 70 8.16 1.30 -6.00
C TRP A 70 6.84 0.56 -6.18
N TYR A 71 6.11 0.37 -5.08
CA TYR A 71 4.87 -0.39 -5.04
C TYR A 71 3.84 0.32 -4.16
N GLY A 72 2.74 0.80 -4.77
CA GLY A 72 1.76 1.63 -4.12
C GLY A 72 2.22 3.07 -3.91
N GLY A 73 1.34 4.01 -4.16
CA GLY A 73 1.53 5.43 -3.92
C GLY A 73 0.42 5.97 -3.04
N ILE A 74 0.76 6.81 -2.10
CA ILE A 74 -0.15 7.41 -1.13
C ILE A 74 -0.11 8.92 -1.31
N LEU A 75 -1.29 9.53 -1.47
CA LEU A 75 -1.40 10.98 -1.53
C LEU A 75 -1.27 11.55 -0.12
N GLY A 76 -0.32 12.46 0.07
CA GLY A 76 -0.15 13.21 1.29
C GLY A 76 -1.09 14.42 1.36
N PRO A 77 -1.27 15.01 2.55
CA PRO A 77 -2.10 16.22 2.73
C PRO A 77 -1.49 17.47 2.07
N ASP A 78 -0.21 17.43 1.71
CA ASP A 78 0.52 18.43 0.94
C ASP A 78 0.23 18.35 -0.57
N GLY A 79 -0.59 17.37 -1.00
CA GLY A 79 -0.95 17.14 -2.38
C GLY A 79 0.10 16.35 -3.19
N ASN A 80 1.21 15.96 -2.59
CA ASN A 80 2.24 15.15 -3.23
C ASN A 80 1.95 13.64 -3.07
N MET A 81 2.44 12.84 -4.01
CA MET A 81 2.32 11.39 -3.93
C MET A 81 3.63 10.78 -3.41
N TYR A 82 3.53 9.93 -2.40
CA TYR A 82 4.64 9.21 -1.78
C TYR A 82 4.61 7.74 -2.19
N CYS A 83 5.61 7.28 -2.91
CA CYS A 83 5.69 5.91 -3.42
C CYS A 83 6.61 5.08 -2.54
N MET A 84 6.10 3.96 -2.04
CA MET A 84 6.83 3.11 -1.10
C MET A 84 7.90 2.30 -1.81
N PRO A 85 9.16 2.30 -1.29
CA PRO A 85 10.27 1.59 -1.91
C PRO A 85 10.09 0.08 -1.77
N PHE A 86 9.84 -0.60 -2.88
CA PHE A 86 9.72 -2.05 -2.93
C PHE A 86 11.13 -2.67 -3.05
N ALA A 87 11.79 -2.50 -4.18
CA ALA A 87 13.23 -2.80 -4.33
C ALA A 87 14.11 -1.52 -4.39
N ALA A 88 13.53 -0.34 -4.62
CA ALA A 88 14.25 0.92 -4.58
C ALA A 88 14.81 1.21 -3.18
N THR A 89 15.91 1.95 -3.09
CA THR A 89 16.57 2.26 -1.80
C THR A 89 16.02 3.51 -1.12
N ARG A 90 15.20 4.31 -1.80
CA ARG A 90 14.61 5.55 -1.24
C ARG A 90 13.13 5.67 -1.56
N VAL A 91 12.43 6.45 -0.77
CA VAL A 91 11.06 6.89 -1.07
C VAL A 91 11.09 7.80 -2.29
N LEU A 92 10.18 7.59 -3.23
CA LEU A 92 9.91 8.53 -4.32
C LEU A 92 8.78 9.47 -3.89
N ARG A 93 9.06 10.76 -3.86
CA ARG A 93 8.05 11.83 -3.78
C ARG A 93 7.79 12.36 -5.19
N VAL A 94 6.55 12.31 -5.61
CA VAL A 94 6.08 12.96 -6.83
C VAL A 94 5.47 14.30 -6.43
N VAL A 95 6.13 15.40 -6.81
CA VAL A 95 5.66 16.77 -6.60
C VAL A 95 4.63 17.06 -7.69
N THR A 96 3.36 16.87 -7.37
CA THR A 96 2.27 16.87 -8.34
C THR A 96 2.00 18.25 -8.96
N ALA A 97 2.32 19.32 -8.24
CA ALA A 97 2.18 20.69 -8.75
C ALA A 97 3.20 21.05 -9.83
N GLU A 98 4.32 20.31 -9.91
CA GLU A 98 5.45 20.63 -10.80
C GLU A 98 5.78 19.47 -11.76
N ASP A 99 5.07 18.36 -11.70
CA ASP A 99 5.39 17.11 -12.42
C ASP A 99 6.87 16.68 -12.22
N ARG A 100 7.35 16.76 -10.99
CA ARG A 100 8.75 16.52 -10.63
C ARG A 100 8.90 15.33 -9.67
N CYS A 101 9.97 14.57 -9.85
CA CYS A 101 10.33 13.43 -9.03
C CYS A 101 11.48 13.78 -8.08
N GLU A 102 11.36 13.36 -6.82
CA GLU A 102 12.40 13.49 -5.81
C GLU A 102 12.59 12.18 -5.05
N LEU A 103 13.85 11.77 -4.87
CA LEU A 103 14.20 10.68 -3.97
C LEU A 103 14.50 11.27 -2.59
N ILE A 104 13.65 10.97 -1.62
CA ILE A 104 13.74 11.53 -0.27
C ILE A 104 14.13 10.48 0.78
N GLY A 105 14.65 10.97 1.91
CA GLY A 105 15.08 10.15 3.04
C GLY A 105 16.43 9.47 2.85
N PRO A 106 16.86 8.68 3.84
CA PRO A 106 18.09 7.91 3.80
C PRO A 106 18.03 6.77 2.78
N GLU A 107 19.17 6.23 2.44
CA GLU A 107 19.23 4.95 1.75
C GLU A 107 18.83 3.84 2.71
N LEU A 108 17.77 3.13 2.33
CA LEU A 108 17.27 1.99 3.08
C LEU A 108 18.01 0.74 2.67
N ASP A 109 18.42 -0.05 3.66
CA ASP A 109 19.07 -1.33 3.41
C ASP A 109 18.22 -2.21 2.49
N GLY A 110 18.88 -2.89 1.57
CA GLY A 110 18.25 -3.85 0.69
C GLY A 110 17.57 -4.93 1.53
N GLY A 111 16.24 -4.99 1.49
CA GLY A 111 15.47 -5.95 2.26
C GLY A 111 15.77 -7.39 1.88
N GLY A 112 16.85 -7.94 2.40
CA GLY A 112 17.21 -9.34 2.42
C GLY A 112 17.26 -10.12 1.10
N ALA A 113 17.89 -11.28 1.13
CA ALA A 113 17.99 -12.24 0.04
C ALA A 113 16.63 -12.56 -0.57
N HIS A 114 16.49 -12.47 -1.87
CA HIS A 114 15.33 -12.66 -2.75
C HIS A 114 14.61 -11.38 -3.19
N GLY A 115 15.39 -10.45 -3.78
CA GLY A 115 14.84 -9.35 -4.56
C GLY A 115 14.52 -8.08 -3.78
N GLY A 116 14.82 -8.01 -2.50
CA GLY A 116 14.80 -6.74 -1.76
C GLY A 116 13.43 -6.08 -1.61
N TYR A 117 12.33 -6.82 -1.64
CA TYR A 117 10.97 -6.32 -1.52
C TYR A 117 10.67 -5.84 -0.10
N LYS A 118 10.97 -4.55 0.16
CA LYS A 118 10.91 -3.98 1.50
C LYS A 118 9.50 -3.70 1.98
N TYR A 119 8.78 -2.85 1.26
CA TYR A 119 7.46 -2.35 1.66
C TYR A 119 6.41 -2.60 0.59
N HIS A 120 5.20 -2.94 1.01
CA HIS A 120 4.06 -3.23 0.14
C HIS A 120 2.98 -2.17 0.34
N GLY A 121 3.09 -1.05 -0.38
CA GLY A 121 2.17 0.07 -0.21
C GLY A 121 2.25 0.71 1.18
N GLY A 122 1.24 1.44 1.54
CA GLY A 122 1.14 2.14 2.81
C GLY A 122 -0.19 2.86 2.95
N LEU A 123 -0.36 3.58 4.06
CA LEU A 123 -1.53 4.43 4.31
C LEU A 123 -1.09 5.76 4.93
N LEU A 124 -1.89 6.79 4.68
CA LEU A 124 -1.78 8.08 5.37
C LEU A 124 -2.41 7.94 6.76
N GLY A 125 -1.63 8.18 7.79
CA GLY A 125 -2.08 8.28 9.16
C GLY A 125 -2.70 9.66 9.48
N PRO A 126 -3.44 9.79 10.57
CA PRO A 126 -4.06 11.05 10.99
C PRO A 126 -3.07 12.12 11.46
N ASP A 127 -1.79 11.77 11.62
CA ASP A 127 -0.68 12.65 11.99
C ASP A 127 0.06 13.25 10.78
N ASN A 128 -0.55 13.19 9.59
CA ASN A 128 0.04 13.62 8.32
C ASN A 128 1.32 12.86 7.92
N CYS A 129 1.49 11.64 8.42
CA CYS A 129 2.57 10.76 8.03
C CYS A 129 2.05 9.60 7.19
N VAL A 130 2.80 9.24 6.16
CA VAL A 130 2.57 7.99 5.43
C VAL A 130 3.35 6.88 6.11
N TYR A 131 2.69 5.74 6.30
CA TYR A 131 3.26 4.54 6.89
C TYR A 131 3.32 3.42 5.87
N GLY A 132 4.54 2.98 5.51
CA GLY A 132 4.78 1.86 4.60
C GLY A 132 4.73 0.53 5.32
N PHE A 133 3.95 -0.42 4.80
CA PHE A 133 3.82 -1.75 5.40
C PHE A 133 5.04 -2.62 5.10
N PRO A 134 5.74 -3.13 6.12
CA PRO A 134 6.92 -3.96 5.92
C PRO A 134 6.54 -5.34 5.36
N MET A 135 6.81 -5.56 4.08
CA MET A 135 6.67 -6.86 3.45
C MET A 135 7.78 -7.81 3.90
N ASN A 136 9.04 -7.46 3.64
CA ASN A 136 10.21 -8.18 4.10
C ASN A 136 11.12 -7.33 5.02
N ALA A 137 10.92 -6.01 5.05
CA ALA A 137 11.69 -5.10 5.92
C ALA A 137 11.48 -5.43 7.42
N LYS A 138 12.45 -5.09 8.25
CA LYS A 138 12.39 -5.24 9.71
C LYS A 138 11.80 -4.03 10.43
N THR A 139 11.37 -3.03 9.67
CA THR A 139 10.91 -1.74 10.14
C THR A 139 9.64 -1.33 9.41
N VAL A 140 8.79 -0.55 10.05
CA VAL A 140 7.75 0.24 9.39
C VAL A 140 8.41 1.52 8.85
N LEU A 141 8.17 1.88 7.62
CA LEU A 141 8.62 3.15 7.07
C LEU A 141 7.63 4.25 7.44
N ARG A 142 8.13 5.37 7.97
CA ARG A 142 7.35 6.56 8.28
C ARG A 142 7.87 7.75 7.48
N VAL A 143 6.98 8.42 6.75
CA VAL A 143 7.28 9.63 5.98
C VAL A 143 6.39 10.75 6.49
N ASN A 144 6.96 11.79 7.05
CA ASN A 144 6.22 13.00 7.43
C ASN A 144 6.00 13.85 6.17
N CYS A 145 4.75 13.99 5.74
CA CYS A 145 4.42 14.73 4.52
C CYS A 145 4.60 16.25 4.65
N ILE A 146 4.66 16.79 5.88
CA ILE A 146 4.82 18.22 6.12
C ILE A 146 6.30 18.63 6.11
N THR A 147 7.16 17.83 6.78
CA THR A 147 8.59 18.15 6.88
C THR A 147 9.44 17.47 5.82
N GLY A 148 8.93 16.39 5.21
CA GLY A 148 9.68 15.54 4.30
C GLY A 148 10.61 14.54 5.00
N ASP A 149 10.57 14.47 6.33
CA ASP A 149 11.39 13.54 7.10
C ASP A 149 10.97 12.09 6.87
N VAL A 150 11.96 11.23 6.68
CA VAL A 150 11.78 9.78 6.51
C VAL A 150 12.54 9.06 7.61
N CYS A 151 11.86 8.19 8.33
CA CYS A 151 12.49 7.34 9.35
C CYS A 151 11.91 5.93 9.36
N GLU A 152 12.64 5.03 9.97
CA GLU A 152 12.28 3.63 10.15
C GLU A 152 11.91 3.38 11.62
N LEU A 153 10.73 2.80 11.85
CA LEU A 153 10.26 2.40 13.17
C LEU A 153 10.49 0.88 13.31
N PRO A 154 11.27 0.42 14.32
CA PRO A 154 11.56 -1.00 14.46
C PRO A 154 10.31 -1.82 14.76
N LEU A 155 10.23 -3.01 14.16
CA LEU A 155 9.23 -3.99 14.54
C LEU A 155 9.61 -4.61 15.89
N PRO A 156 8.62 -4.90 16.76
CA PRO A 156 8.85 -5.73 17.95
C PRO A 156 9.40 -7.11 17.58
N GLU A 157 10.11 -7.74 18.50
CA GLU A 157 10.53 -9.13 18.33
C GLU A 157 9.30 -10.04 18.24
N ASP A 158 9.30 -10.96 17.29
CA ASP A 158 8.26 -11.96 17.05
C ASP A 158 8.89 -13.20 16.42
N GLU A 159 8.22 -14.34 16.56
CA GLU A 159 8.56 -15.56 15.83
C GLU A 159 7.93 -15.50 14.42
N PRO A 160 8.68 -15.12 13.37
CA PRO A 160 8.08 -14.88 12.07
C PRO A 160 7.77 -16.20 11.35
N PHE A 161 6.53 -16.36 10.92
CA PHE A 161 6.17 -17.37 9.94
C PHE A 161 6.82 -17.04 8.58
N ASN A 162 7.14 -18.04 7.78
CA ASN A 162 7.73 -17.89 6.44
C ASN A 162 9.06 -17.09 6.43
N GLY A 163 9.86 -17.17 7.49
CA GLY A 163 11.14 -16.45 7.60
C GLY A 163 10.99 -14.94 7.57
N GLY A 164 9.85 -14.40 8.01
CA GLY A 164 9.59 -12.96 8.08
C GLY A 164 9.33 -12.30 6.73
N LYS A 165 8.92 -13.07 5.72
CA LYS A 165 8.61 -12.57 4.38
C LYS A 165 7.10 -12.38 4.20
N TYR A 166 6.73 -11.47 3.28
CA TYR A 166 5.34 -11.20 2.89
C TYR A 166 4.41 -10.94 4.08
N LYS A 167 4.92 -10.23 5.10
CA LYS A 167 4.25 -10.12 6.39
C LYS A 167 2.87 -9.48 6.33
N TRP A 168 2.77 -8.26 5.78
CA TRP A 168 1.52 -7.51 5.72
C TRP A 168 1.28 -7.00 4.30
N GLY A 169 0.04 -7.17 3.81
CA GLY A 169 -0.40 -6.85 2.44
C GLY A 169 -1.53 -5.82 2.42
N GLY A 170 -1.27 -4.61 2.89
CA GLY A 170 -2.26 -3.55 3.00
C GLY A 170 -2.77 -3.37 4.43
N GLY A 171 -3.77 -2.51 4.63
CA GLY A 171 -4.23 -2.18 5.96
C GLY A 171 -5.44 -1.27 6.01
N CYS A 172 -5.69 -0.72 7.20
CA CYS A 172 -6.79 0.19 7.48
C CYS A 172 -6.38 1.22 8.52
N VAL A 173 -7.02 2.39 8.52
CA VAL A 173 -6.85 3.43 9.55
C VAL A 173 -8.09 3.44 10.44
N ALA A 174 -7.88 3.31 11.74
CA ALA A 174 -8.93 3.38 12.74
C ALA A 174 -8.38 3.89 14.07
N ASN A 175 -9.19 4.60 14.85
CA ASN A 175 -8.87 5.07 16.22
C ASN A 175 -7.48 5.71 16.38
N GLY A 176 -7.06 6.54 15.41
CA GLY A 176 -5.76 7.20 15.47
C GLY A 176 -4.55 6.31 15.19
N CYS A 177 -4.78 5.08 14.76
CA CYS A 177 -3.77 4.08 14.43
C CYS A 177 -3.86 3.63 12.97
N VAL A 178 -2.73 3.18 12.43
CA VAL A 178 -2.66 2.43 11.18
C VAL A 178 -2.50 0.94 11.50
N TYR A 179 -3.35 0.12 10.93
CA TYR A 179 -3.34 -1.33 11.11
C TYR A 179 -2.86 -2.01 9.83
N GLY A 180 -1.85 -2.86 9.94
CA GLY A 180 -1.38 -3.73 8.85
C GLY A 180 -2.07 -5.09 8.92
N VAL A 181 -2.74 -5.45 7.83
CA VAL A 181 -3.47 -6.72 7.71
C VAL A 181 -2.50 -7.85 7.39
N PRO A 182 -2.52 -8.96 8.17
CA PRO A 182 -1.53 -10.02 8.04
C PRO A 182 -1.73 -10.87 6.77
N SER A 183 -0.78 -10.80 5.85
CA SER A 183 -0.67 -11.73 4.73
C SER A 183 -0.05 -13.05 5.20
N ASP A 184 1.27 -13.12 5.36
CA ASP A 184 1.95 -14.29 5.92
C ASP A 184 2.16 -14.18 7.45
N SER A 185 2.24 -12.97 8.01
CA SER A 185 2.39 -12.80 9.46
C SER A 185 1.24 -13.44 10.24
N CYS A 186 1.54 -14.06 11.38
CA CYS A 186 0.54 -14.55 12.31
C CYS A 186 -0.01 -13.46 13.24
N ARG A 187 0.47 -12.22 13.12
CA ARG A 187 0.13 -11.09 13.99
C ARG A 187 -0.38 -9.91 13.17
N VAL A 188 -1.32 -9.18 13.76
CA VAL A 188 -1.75 -7.87 13.25
C VAL A 188 -0.71 -6.83 13.64
N LEU A 189 -0.34 -5.96 12.68
CA LEU A 189 0.50 -4.80 12.92
C LEU A 189 -0.37 -3.63 13.37
N LYS A 190 0.02 -2.94 14.44
CA LYS A 190 -0.61 -1.69 14.89
C LYS A 190 0.44 -0.62 15.05
N ILE A 191 0.19 0.52 14.45
CA ILE A 191 1.04 1.72 14.53
C ILE A 191 0.21 2.82 15.19
N ASP A 192 0.55 3.19 16.41
CA ASP A 192 -0.04 4.35 17.10
C ASP A 192 0.60 5.62 16.52
N CYS A 193 -0.14 6.31 15.67
CA CYS A 193 0.37 7.49 14.96
C CYS A 193 0.72 8.65 15.90
N ARG A 194 -0.01 8.79 17.01
CA ARG A 194 0.23 9.84 18.00
C ARG A 194 1.51 9.60 18.80
N ARG A 195 1.78 8.35 19.18
CA ARG A 195 2.95 7.97 19.97
C ARG A 195 4.16 7.64 19.10
N GLY A 196 3.95 7.34 17.82
CA GLY A 196 4.99 6.85 16.91
C GLY A 196 5.48 5.46 17.32
N THR A 197 4.63 4.64 17.95
CA THR A 197 5.00 3.31 18.41
C THR A 197 4.39 2.21 17.56
N VAL A 198 5.13 1.10 17.45
CA VAL A 198 4.72 -0.08 16.69
C VAL A 198 4.50 -1.25 17.65
N SER A 199 3.39 -1.97 17.49
CA SER A 199 3.06 -3.16 18.27
C SER A 199 2.49 -4.26 17.39
N LEU A 200 2.56 -5.49 17.88
CA LEU A 200 2.00 -6.68 17.26
C LEU A 200 1.02 -7.33 18.24
N PHE A 201 -0.17 -7.68 17.78
CA PHE A 201 -1.19 -8.28 18.62
C PHE A 201 -2.02 -9.35 17.87
N GLY A 202 -2.92 -10.02 18.58
CA GLY A 202 -3.70 -11.13 18.06
C GLY A 202 -2.83 -12.33 17.69
N ARG A 203 -3.43 -13.45 17.35
CA ARG A 203 -2.75 -14.61 16.79
C ARG A 203 -3.63 -15.31 15.77
N LEU A 204 -3.16 -15.41 14.56
CA LEU A 204 -3.81 -16.08 13.44
C LEU A 204 -3.05 -17.34 13.05
N PRO A 205 -3.70 -18.31 12.42
CA PRO A 205 -3.03 -19.50 11.91
C PRO A 205 -1.85 -19.19 11.00
N ALA A 206 -0.81 -20.00 11.06
CA ALA A 206 0.35 -19.95 10.19
C ALA A 206 -0.06 -20.42 8.79
N GLN A 207 -0.26 -19.45 7.89
CA GLN A 207 -0.67 -19.64 6.51
C GLN A 207 -0.11 -18.52 5.65
N LYS A 208 0.25 -18.80 4.41
CA LYS A 208 0.66 -17.79 3.43
C LYS A 208 -0.55 -17.10 2.83
N ASN A 209 -0.33 -15.85 2.43
CA ASN A 209 -1.25 -15.04 1.63
C ASN A 209 -2.69 -15.02 2.18
N LYS A 210 -2.83 -14.96 3.53
CA LYS A 210 -4.15 -15.04 4.17
C LYS A 210 -5.09 -13.95 3.71
N PHE A 211 -4.65 -12.68 3.83
CA PHE A 211 -5.47 -11.52 3.55
C PHE A 211 -4.73 -10.48 2.70
N GLN A 212 -5.48 -9.76 1.88
CA GLN A 212 -5.00 -8.65 1.04
C GLN A 212 -5.90 -7.43 1.22
N GLY A 213 -5.46 -6.51 2.09
CA GLY A 213 -6.21 -5.31 2.44
C GLY A 213 -7.18 -5.49 3.60
N GLY A 214 -7.62 -4.37 4.15
CA GLY A 214 -8.59 -4.28 5.24
C GLY A 214 -9.52 -3.10 5.04
N VAL A 215 -10.77 -3.26 5.48
CA VAL A 215 -11.83 -2.27 5.36
C VAL A 215 -12.42 -2.00 6.73
N LEU A 216 -12.59 -0.72 7.08
CA LEU A 216 -13.34 -0.33 8.27
C LEU A 216 -14.84 -0.49 7.98
N GLY A 217 -15.46 -1.44 8.68
CA GLY A 217 -16.90 -1.67 8.56
C GLY A 217 -17.73 -0.65 9.35
N GLY A 218 -19.01 -0.55 9.02
CA GLY A 218 -19.96 0.30 9.76
C GLY A 218 -20.16 -0.09 11.23
N ASP A 219 -19.70 -1.30 11.61
CA ASP A 219 -19.68 -1.79 13.01
C ASP A 219 -18.42 -1.32 13.79
N GLY A 220 -17.58 -0.49 13.17
CA GLY A 220 -16.32 -0.02 13.73
C GLY A 220 -15.19 -1.06 13.75
N GLY A 221 -15.43 -2.28 13.29
CA GLY A 221 -14.42 -3.33 13.15
C GLY A 221 -13.65 -3.22 11.83
N ILE A 222 -12.39 -3.66 11.84
CA ILE A 222 -11.60 -3.78 10.60
C ILE A 222 -11.79 -5.20 10.06
N TRP A 223 -12.31 -5.31 8.86
CA TRP A 223 -12.54 -6.56 8.16
C TRP A 223 -11.39 -6.85 7.21
N CYS A 224 -10.66 -7.93 7.45
CA CYS A 224 -9.57 -8.37 6.58
C CYS A 224 -10.13 -9.09 5.37
N VAL A 225 -9.72 -8.67 4.16
CA VAL A 225 -10.19 -9.25 2.90
C VAL A 225 -9.47 -10.57 2.64
N PRO A 226 -10.18 -11.73 2.63
CA PRO A 226 -9.55 -13.04 2.53
C PRO A 226 -9.05 -13.32 1.11
N CYS A 227 -7.72 -13.51 0.99
CA CYS A 227 -7.10 -13.96 -0.26
C CYS A 227 -7.08 -15.48 -0.32
N ASP A 228 -6.19 -16.15 0.40
CA ASP A 228 -6.13 -17.61 0.47
C ASP A 228 -6.80 -18.18 1.74
N ALA A 229 -7.06 -17.36 2.75
CA ALA A 229 -7.70 -17.82 3.97
C ALA A 229 -9.11 -18.33 3.71
N ALA A 230 -9.45 -19.51 4.24
CA ALA A 230 -10.79 -20.09 4.16
C ALA A 230 -11.76 -19.48 5.20
N TYR A 231 -11.49 -18.26 5.65
CA TYR A 231 -12.27 -17.52 6.65
C TYR A 231 -12.05 -16.02 6.49
N ALA A 232 -12.97 -15.22 6.97
CA ALA A 232 -12.77 -13.78 7.19
C ALA A 232 -12.15 -13.54 8.56
N CYS A 233 -11.54 -12.39 8.75
CA CYS A 233 -11.00 -11.96 10.03
C CYS A 233 -11.54 -10.56 10.36
N ARG A 234 -12.01 -10.38 11.58
CA ARG A 234 -12.43 -9.09 12.14
C ARG A 234 -11.45 -8.68 13.25
N ILE A 235 -10.94 -7.49 13.15
CA ILE A 235 -10.10 -6.86 14.18
C ILE A 235 -10.94 -5.77 14.85
N ASP A 236 -10.99 -5.79 16.16
CA ASP A 236 -11.59 -4.70 16.94
C ASP A 236 -10.51 -3.67 17.30
N PRO A 237 -10.56 -2.43 16.74
CA PRO A 237 -9.53 -1.44 16.98
C PRO A 237 -9.62 -0.77 18.35
N VAL A 238 -10.64 -1.09 19.16
CA VAL A 238 -10.80 -0.57 20.52
C VAL A 238 -10.17 -1.52 21.55
N THR A 239 -10.44 -2.83 21.40
CA THR A 239 -9.98 -3.85 22.34
C THR A 239 -8.73 -4.59 21.89
N ASP A 240 -8.32 -4.43 20.63
CA ASP A 240 -7.28 -5.20 19.97
C ASP A 240 -7.62 -6.72 19.87
N ASP A 241 -8.90 -7.07 19.94
CA ASP A 241 -9.36 -8.45 19.73
C ASP A 241 -9.33 -8.82 18.24
N VAL A 242 -8.99 -10.08 17.98
CA VAL A 242 -8.95 -10.64 16.62
C VAL A 242 -9.84 -11.87 16.56
N ALA A 243 -10.88 -11.82 15.74
CA ALA A 243 -11.84 -12.89 15.57
C ALA A 243 -11.78 -13.50 14.16
N ILE A 244 -11.77 -14.82 14.09
CA ILE A 244 -11.99 -15.57 12.85
C ILE A 244 -13.50 -15.72 12.66
N VAL A 245 -13.99 -15.38 11.47
CA VAL A 245 -15.43 -15.34 11.19
C VAL A 245 -15.76 -16.14 9.93
N GLY A 246 -16.74 -17.01 10.07
CA GLY A 246 -17.31 -17.78 8.96
C GLY A 246 -16.37 -18.82 8.37
N THR A 247 -16.85 -19.46 7.30
CA THR A 247 -16.09 -20.43 6.51
C THR A 247 -16.26 -20.10 5.04
N LEU A 248 -15.17 -20.04 4.30
CA LEU A 248 -15.11 -19.74 2.88
C LEU A 248 -14.51 -20.93 2.11
N PRO A 249 -14.74 -21.01 0.80
CA PRO A 249 -14.09 -22.02 -0.03
C PRO A 249 -12.55 -21.95 0.09
N SER A 250 -11.92 -23.12 0.07
CA SER A 250 -10.45 -23.25 0.10
C SER A 250 -9.88 -23.04 -1.32
N GLN A 251 -9.85 -21.78 -1.76
CA GLN A 251 -9.31 -21.38 -3.06
C GLN A 251 -8.19 -20.35 -2.84
N HIS A 252 -7.27 -20.27 -3.80
CA HIS A 252 -6.22 -19.25 -3.84
C HIS A 252 -6.74 -17.98 -4.53
N ASP A 253 -6.14 -16.86 -4.18
CA ASP A 253 -6.36 -15.54 -4.83
C ASP A 253 -7.84 -15.16 -4.97
N LYS A 254 -8.66 -15.40 -3.92
CA LYS A 254 -10.11 -15.15 -3.96
C LYS A 254 -10.46 -13.68 -4.12
N TYR A 255 -9.89 -12.83 -3.26
CA TYR A 255 -10.21 -11.40 -3.24
C TYR A 255 -8.95 -10.56 -2.98
N GLN A 256 -8.89 -9.39 -3.59
CA GLN A 256 -7.85 -8.38 -3.39
C GLN A 256 -8.48 -7.01 -3.17
N GLY A 257 -8.31 -6.46 -1.96
CA GLY A 257 -8.93 -5.20 -1.58
C GLY A 257 -10.44 -5.28 -1.42
N GLY A 258 -11.01 -4.24 -0.85
CA GLY A 258 -12.45 -4.09 -0.61
C GLY A 258 -12.78 -2.64 -0.28
N TYR A 259 -14.07 -2.32 -0.34
CA TYR A 259 -14.61 -1.02 0.04
C TYR A 259 -15.82 -1.24 0.93
N ALA A 260 -16.04 -0.36 1.90
CA ALA A 260 -17.29 -0.30 2.64
C ALA A 260 -18.31 0.53 1.86
N ASP A 261 -19.57 0.09 1.86
CA ASP A 261 -20.69 0.95 1.44
C ASP A 261 -20.86 2.08 2.47
N ALA A 262 -21.21 3.26 1.95
CA ALA A 262 -21.44 4.47 2.75
C ALA A 262 -22.80 4.42 3.47
#